data_e153faaeee2d11c31fd40c280f16b784
#
_entry.id   e153faaeee2d11c31fd40c280f16b784
#
_cell.length_a   1.000
_cell.length_b   1.000
_cell.length_c   1.000
_cell.angle_alpha   90.00
_cell.angle_beta   90.00
_cell.angle_gamma   90.00
#
_symmetry.space_group_name_H-M   'P 1'
#
loop_
_entity.id
_entity.type
_entity.pdbx_description
1 polymer ?
#
loop_
_entity_poly.entity_id
_entity_poly.type
_entity_poly.pdbx_seq_one_letter_code
_entity_poly.pdbx_strand_id
1 'polypeptide(L)'
;EIKQGYSIKRIGFTGDFNTEAKSVSVSPIEPLPRCNVVVGECTYSDPTRCYSMKKDRWYDEQMINAAICQYNRILMPAFSLQRVEDILDVLWRTRATERKVDGQMIPVYLDSPLACRIYRAWSEQLDYEDKLNLRLIESWEESQAIQQSNERAIIVASSGMLNAGRALAHLKYILPNSRNAVLFSGYASPNTLAYEIKHGAKEIMLDGEMIQNNAQIYCLNTFSSHANYNQLMQYYQNIDYDKLCLVHSE
;
A
#
# COMPACT_ATOMS: atom_id res chain seq x y z
N GLU A 1 21.55 -17.38 -17.64
CA GLU A 1 21.87 -18.43 -18.62
C GLU A 1 22.74 -19.52 -17.99
N ILE A 2 22.41 -20.77 -18.25
CA ILE A 2 23.18 -21.95 -17.79
C ILE A 2 23.76 -22.62 -19.02
N LYS A 3 25.10 -22.76 -19.09
CA LYS A 3 25.80 -23.50 -20.16
C LYS A 3 26.04 -24.92 -19.75
N GLN A 4 25.58 -25.87 -20.57
CA GLN A 4 25.82 -27.31 -20.40
C GLN A 4 26.35 -27.86 -21.72
N GLY A 5 27.66 -28.02 -21.83
CA GLY A 5 28.34 -28.35 -23.11
C GLY A 5 28.11 -27.24 -24.13
N TYR A 6 27.61 -27.63 -25.31
CA TYR A 6 27.28 -26.67 -26.40
C TYR A 6 25.85 -26.11 -26.30
N SER A 7 25.05 -26.51 -25.32
CA SER A 7 23.71 -25.98 -25.13
C SER A 7 23.68 -24.86 -24.09
N ILE A 8 22.90 -23.81 -24.39
CA ILE A 8 22.61 -22.73 -23.47
C ILE A 8 21.14 -22.86 -23.07
N LYS A 9 20.88 -22.98 -21.77
CA LYS A 9 19.54 -22.93 -21.22
C LYS A 9 19.32 -21.57 -20.56
N ARG A 10 18.19 -20.92 -20.86
CA ARG A 10 17.81 -19.64 -20.28
C ARG A 10 16.66 -19.85 -19.29
N ILE A 11 16.84 -19.39 -18.06
CA ILE A 11 15.81 -19.35 -17.04
C ILE A 11 15.48 -17.88 -16.80
N GLY A 12 14.22 -17.52 -16.93
CA GLY A 12 13.68 -16.19 -16.62
C GLY A 12 13.02 -16.19 -15.24
N PHE A 13 13.21 -15.13 -14.48
CA PHE A 13 12.52 -14.87 -13.23
C PHE A 13 11.80 -13.54 -13.37
N THR A 14 10.49 -13.51 -13.10
CA THR A 14 9.74 -12.25 -13.15
C THR A 14 9.98 -11.41 -11.91
N GLY A 15 10.21 -12.04 -10.76
CA GLY A 15 9.96 -11.39 -9.48
C GLY A 15 8.49 -10.97 -9.37
N ASP A 16 8.19 -10.15 -8.37
CA ASP A 16 6.89 -9.50 -8.24
C ASP A 16 6.78 -8.39 -9.30
N PHE A 17 5.66 -8.31 -10.02
CA PHE A 17 5.56 -7.36 -11.13
C PHE A 17 4.15 -6.78 -11.32
N ASN A 18 4.09 -5.70 -12.08
CA ASN A 18 2.86 -5.15 -12.63
C ASN A 18 3.02 -4.87 -14.13
N THR A 19 1.94 -4.93 -14.87
CA THR A 19 1.94 -4.68 -16.33
C THR A 19 1.53 -3.26 -16.68
N GLU A 20 1.14 -2.46 -15.70
CA GLU A 20 0.75 -1.06 -15.87
C GLU A 20 1.65 -0.16 -15.03
N ALA A 21 1.97 1.02 -15.55
CA ALA A 21 2.62 2.04 -14.75
C ALA A 21 1.69 2.47 -13.62
N LYS A 22 2.17 2.36 -12.39
CA LYS A 22 1.47 2.87 -11.20
C LYS A 22 2.27 4.04 -10.67
N SER A 23 1.63 5.19 -10.57
CA SER A 23 2.27 6.40 -10.08
C SER A 23 3.68 6.64 -10.67
N VAL A 24 4.48 7.44 -10.01
CA VAL A 24 5.81 7.84 -10.50
C VAL A 24 6.88 6.76 -10.27
N SER A 25 6.62 5.75 -9.44
CA SER A 25 7.66 4.84 -8.94
C SER A 25 7.69 3.45 -9.59
N VAL A 26 6.68 3.08 -10.37
CA VAL A 26 6.57 1.71 -10.91
C VAL A 26 6.46 1.72 -12.43
N SER A 27 7.50 1.23 -13.09
CA SER A 27 7.45 0.92 -14.51
C SER A 27 6.79 -0.42 -14.75
N PRO A 28 6.03 -0.58 -15.85
CA PRO A 28 5.54 -1.89 -16.27
C PRO A 28 6.69 -2.86 -16.48
N ILE A 29 6.45 -4.15 -16.19
CA ILE A 29 7.43 -5.18 -16.53
C ILE A 29 7.60 -5.26 -18.05
N GLU A 30 8.85 -5.34 -18.51
CA GLU A 30 9.15 -5.65 -19.90
C GLU A 30 8.97 -7.15 -20.16
N PRO A 31 8.57 -7.56 -21.38
CA PRO A 31 8.47 -8.96 -21.74
C PRO A 31 9.81 -9.66 -21.61
N LEU A 32 9.83 -10.82 -20.96
CA LEU A 32 11.02 -11.66 -20.92
C LEU A 32 11.38 -12.15 -22.34
N PRO A 33 12.67 -12.23 -22.69
CA PRO A 33 13.09 -12.87 -23.91
C PRO A 33 12.76 -14.36 -23.86
N ARG A 34 12.82 -15.06 -25.02
CA ARG A 34 12.64 -16.51 -25.10
C ARG A 34 13.42 -17.23 -23.99
N CYS A 35 12.72 -18.01 -23.16
CA CYS A 35 13.27 -18.78 -22.04
C CYS A 35 12.93 -20.26 -22.17
N ASN A 36 13.79 -21.15 -21.66
CA ASN A 36 13.44 -22.57 -21.52
C ASN A 36 12.53 -22.77 -20.31
N VAL A 37 12.77 -22.02 -19.24
CA VAL A 37 11.91 -22.05 -18.05
C VAL A 37 11.66 -20.62 -17.61
N VAL A 38 10.42 -20.32 -17.27
CA VAL A 38 10.05 -19.07 -16.57
C VAL A 38 9.58 -19.44 -15.18
N VAL A 39 10.14 -18.77 -14.18
CA VAL A 39 9.66 -18.79 -12.79
C VAL A 39 8.98 -17.47 -12.54
N GLY A 40 7.67 -17.49 -12.34
CA GLY A 40 6.86 -16.28 -12.29
C GLY A 40 5.89 -16.26 -11.14
N GLU A 41 5.58 -15.05 -10.66
CA GLU A 41 4.61 -14.86 -9.60
C GLU A 41 3.18 -15.21 -10.05
N CYS A 42 2.34 -15.62 -9.10
CA CYS A 42 0.91 -15.77 -9.30
C CYS A 42 0.10 -15.36 -8.06
N THR A 43 0.50 -14.28 -7.43
CA THR A 43 -0.09 -13.75 -6.20
C THR A 43 -1.60 -13.55 -6.33
N TYR A 44 -2.06 -13.04 -7.46
CA TYR A 44 -3.49 -12.88 -7.75
C TYR A 44 -3.96 -13.83 -8.84
N SER A 45 -3.71 -15.11 -8.66
CA SER A 45 -4.14 -16.17 -9.60
C SER A 45 -5.64 -16.50 -9.52
N ASP A 46 -6.37 -15.98 -8.53
CA ASP A 46 -7.81 -16.12 -8.43
C ASP A 46 -8.53 -15.23 -9.46
N PRO A 47 -9.33 -15.81 -10.39
CA PRO A 47 -10.09 -15.05 -11.38
C PRO A 47 -11.04 -14.01 -10.78
N THR A 48 -11.48 -14.18 -9.54
CA THR A 48 -12.36 -13.22 -8.86
C THR A 48 -11.63 -11.94 -8.44
N ARG A 49 -10.31 -11.97 -8.39
CA ARG A 49 -9.45 -10.83 -8.07
C ARG A 49 -9.07 -10.01 -9.30
N CYS A 50 -10.05 -9.74 -10.17
CA CYS A 50 -9.90 -8.84 -11.30
C CYS A 50 -10.35 -7.44 -10.90
N TYR A 51 -9.52 -6.44 -11.14
CA TYR A 51 -9.91 -5.04 -11.01
C TYR A 51 -9.49 -4.25 -12.25
N SER A 52 -10.22 -3.19 -12.53
CA SER A 52 -9.87 -2.23 -13.57
C SER A 52 -9.16 -1.05 -12.93
N MET A 53 -7.89 -0.80 -13.29
CA MET A 53 -7.16 0.35 -12.77
C MET A 53 -7.92 1.65 -12.98
N LYS A 54 -8.55 1.85 -14.12
CA LYS A 54 -9.28 3.08 -14.42
C LYS A 54 -10.57 3.23 -13.60
N LYS A 55 -11.38 2.15 -13.50
CA LYS A 55 -12.70 2.20 -12.85
C LYS A 55 -12.58 2.05 -11.34
N ASP A 56 -11.88 1.02 -10.89
CA ASP A 56 -11.83 0.68 -9.47
C ASP A 56 -10.92 1.63 -8.70
N ARG A 57 -9.89 2.19 -9.36
CA ARG A 57 -9.07 3.27 -8.78
C ARG A 57 -9.90 4.51 -8.50
N TRP A 58 -10.82 4.87 -9.38
CA TRP A 58 -11.73 5.97 -9.13
C TRP A 58 -12.60 5.73 -7.88
N TYR A 59 -13.09 4.51 -7.65
CA TYR A 59 -13.84 4.18 -6.43
C TYR A 59 -12.98 4.27 -5.18
N ASP A 60 -11.76 3.77 -5.21
CA ASP A 60 -10.82 3.91 -4.09
C ASP A 60 -10.53 5.38 -3.77
N GLU A 61 -10.34 6.21 -4.78
CA GLU A 61 -10.16 7.66 -4.64
C GLU A 61 -11.38 8.34 -4.01
N GLN A 62 -12.61 7.95 -4.42
CA GLN A 62 -13.83 8.46 -3.79
C GLN A 62 -13.95 8.02 -2.32
N MET A 63 -13.58 6.77 -1.99
CA MET A 63 -13.58 6.30 -0.60
C MET A 63 -12.57 7.08 0.26
N ILE A 64 -11.38 7.33 -0.26
CA ILE A 64 -10.36 8.16 0.43
C ILE A 64 -10.91 9.57 0.67
N ASN A 65 -11.47 10.21 -0.34
CA ASN A 65 -12.05 11.54 -0.23
C ASN A 65 -13.22 11.59 0.77
N ALA A 66 -14.11 10.61 0.75
CA ALA A 66 -15.22 10.51 1.69
C ALA A 66 -14.71 10.34 3.12
N ALA A 67 -13.73 9.46 3.34
CA ALA A 67 -13.12 9.26 4.65
C ALA A 67 -12.47 10.55 5.17
N ILE A 68 -11.73 11.26 4.33
CA ILE A 68 -11.10 12.54 4.70
C ILE A 68 -12.14 13.61 5.07
N CYS A 69 -13.34 13.57 4.48
CA CYS A 69 -14.42 14.50 4.87
C CYS A 69 -15.02 14.16 6.23
N GLN A 70 -15.14 12.88 6.52
CA GLN A 70 -16.00 12.37 7.59
C GLN A 70 -15.24 12.15 8.90
N TYR A 71 -13.96 11.74 8.83
CA TYR A 71 -13.22 11.30 10.01
C TYR A 71 -12.15 12.30 10.44
N ASN A 72 -11.84 12.28 11.73
CA ASN A 72 -10.84 13.16 12.31
C ASN A 72 -9.42 12.67 12.05
N ARG A 73 -9.18 11.39 12.35
CA ARG A 73 -7.86 10.79 12.16
C ARG A 73 -7.98 9.57 11.28
N ILE A 74 -7.13 9.52 10.28
CA ILE A 74 -7.15 8.46 9.28
C ILE A 74 -5.78 7.80 9.28
N LEU A 75 -5.73 6.52 9.66
CA LEU A 75 -4.52 5.72 9.54
C LEU A 75 -4.55 4.96 8.22
N MET A 76 -3.48 5.07 7.45
CA MET A 76 -3.24 4.31 6.22
C MET A 76 -1.98 3.43 6.41
N PRO A 77 -2.15 2.19 6.89
CA PRO A 77 -1.05 1.26 7.01
C PRO A 77 -0.48 0.92 5.63
N ALA A 78 0.83 1.08 5.45
CA ALA A 78 1.46 0.91 4.15
C ALA A 78 2.85 0.25 4.24
N PHE A 79 3.23 -0.46 3.19
CA PHE A 79 4.63 -0.83 2.98
C PHE A 79 5.42 0.41 2.58
N SER A 80 6.66 0.49 3.06
CA SER A 80 7.50 1.69 2.92
C SER A 80 7.93 1.99 1.49
N LEU A 81 7.90 1.01 0.58
CA LEU A 81 8.26 1.14 -0.82
C LEU A 81 7.03 0.95 -1.71
N GLN A 82 6.91 1.74 -2.75
CA GLN A 82 5.84 1.78 -3.76
C GLN A 82 4.46 2.16 -3.19
N ARG A 83 4.03 1.55 -2.09
CA ARG A 83 2.71 1.78 -1.51
C ARG A 83 2.55 3.18 -0.95
N VAL A 84 3.58 3.68 -0.28
CA VAL A 84 3.59 5.05 0.27
C VAL A 84 3.52 6.06 -0.87
N GLU A 85 4.33 5.91 -1.89
CA GLU A 85 4.37 6.81 -3.05
C GLU A 85 3.04 6.84 -3.79
N ASP A 86 2.41 5.67 -3.96
CA ASP A 86 1.10 5.56 -4.60
C ASP A 86 -0.02 6.22 -3.77
N ILE A 87 0.04 6.12 -2.44
CA ILE A 87 -0.87 6.81 -1.54
C ILE A 87 -0.68 8.33 -1.62
N LEU A 88 0.56 8.81 -1.55
CA LEU A 88 0.87 10.24 -1.63
C LEU A 88 0.43 10.84 -2.96
N ASP A 89 0.67 10.13 -4.07
CA ASP A 89 0.22 10.54 -5.41
C ASP A 89 -1.32 10.66 -5.48
N VAL A 90 -2.05 9.72 -4.91
CA VAL A 90 -3.52 9.81 -4.86
C VAL A 90 -3.99 10.96 -4.00
N LEU A 91 -3.43 11.15 -2.82
CA LEU A 91 -3.78 12.27 -1.96
C LEU A 91 -3.53 13.61 -2.67
N TRP A 92 -2.43 13.72 -3.42
CA TRP A 92 -2.10 14.92 -4.19
C TRP A 92 -3.06 15.14 -5.37
N ARG A 93 -3.27 14.13 -6.22
CA ARG A 93 -4.13 14.24 -7.41
C ARG A 93 -5.59 14.53 -7.06
N THR A 94 -6.08 13.97 -5.97
CA THR A 94 -7.46 14.18 -5.51
C THR A 94 -7.63 15.49 -4.73
N ARG A 95 -6.54 16.23 -4.47
CA ARG A 95 -6.54 17.44 -3.64
C ARG A 95 -7.22 17.22 -2.29
N ALA A 96 -7.08 16.02 -1.77
CA ALA A 96 -7.80 15.55 -0.60
C ALA A 96 -7.51 16.41 0.66
N THR A 97 -6.30 16.98 0.73
CA THR A 97 -5.81 17.77 1.86
C THR A 97 -6.07 19.28 1.74
N GLU A 98 -6.47 19.77 0.55
CA GLU A 98 -6.82 21.19 0.37
C GLU A 98 -8.08 21.62 1.15
N ARG A 99 -8.79 20.66 1.72
CA ARG A 99 -9.94 20.91 2.58
C ARG A 99 -9.47 21.49 3.90
N LYS A 100 -9.71 22.77 4.04
CA LYS A 100 -9.31 23.52 5.23
C LYS A 100 -10.22 23.19 6.41
N VAL A 101 -9.59 22.85 7.53
CA VAL A 101 -10.23 22.84 8.83
C VAL A 101 -9.67 24.05 9.59
N ASP A 102 -10.51 24.92 10.07
CA ASP A 102 -10.12 26.19 10.71
C ASP A 102 -9.13 27.04 9.87
N GLY A 103 -9.28 26.97 8.54
CA GLY A 103 -8.44 27.73 7.61
C GLY A 103 -7.11 27.07 7.27
N GLN A 104 -6.77 25.92 7.86
CA GLN A 104 -5.52 25.18 7.62
C GLN A 104 -5.78 23.89 6.84
N MET A 105 -4.82 23.49 6.02
CA MET A 105 -4.83 22.21 5.34
C MET A 105 -4.67 21.07 6.36
N ILE A 106 -5.35 19.94 6.11
CA ILE A 106 -5.19 18.75 6.94
C ILE A 106 -3.76 18.20 6.77
N PRO A 107 -2.98 18.04 7.85
CA PRO A 107 -1.63 17.52 7.75
C PRO A 107 -1.63 16.05 7.36
N VAL A 108 -0.67 15.67 6.50
CA VAL A 108 -0.31 14.30 6.18
C VAL A 108 1.00 13.98 6.89
N TYR A 109 0.98 13.03 7.79
CA TYR A 109 2.18 12.54 8.46
C TYR A 109 2.67 11.26 7.77
N LEU A 110 3.89 11.30 7.24
CA LEU A 110 4.60 10.09 6.81
C LEU A 110 5.42 9.58 7.98
N ASP A 111 4.84 8.63 8.73
CA ASP A 111 5.42 8.12 9.96
C ASP A 111 6.10 6.76 9.73
N SER A 112 7.22 6.80 9.04
CA SER A 112 8.09 5.67 8.76
C SER A 112 9.49 6.15 8.38
N PRO A 113 10.53 5.92 9.20
CA PRO A 113 11.89 6.38 8.87
C PRO A 113 12.41 5.83 7.54
N LEU A 114 12.05 4.59 7.19
CA LEU A 114 12.44 4.02 5.89
C LEU A 114 11.71 4.72 4.74
N ALA A 115 10.39 4.91 4.88
CA ALA A 115 9.61 5.60 3.84
C ALA A 115 10.03 7.06 3.67
N CYS A 116 10.38 7.76 4.75
CA CYS A 116 10.92 9.12 4.68
C CYS A 116 12.22 9.19 3.87
N ARG A 117 13.12 8.21 4.07
CA ARG A 117 14.37 8.12 3.28
C ARG A 117 14.11 7.82 1.81
N ILE A 118 13.20 6.89 1.51
CA ILE A 118 12.80 6.56 0.14
C ILE A 118 12.16 7.79 -0.50
N TYR A 119 11.23 8.45 0.18
CA TYR A 119 10.57 9.66 -0.29
C TYR A 119 11.58 10.75 -0.67
N ARG A 120 12.58 11.03 0.17
CA ARG A 120 13.62 12.03 -0.14
C ARG A 120 14.45 11.68 -1.37
N ALA A 121 14.77 10.39 -1.55
CA ALA A 121 15.54 9.96 -2.71
C ALA A 121 14.73 10.05 -4.02
N TRP A 122 13.42 10.04 -3.92
CA TRP A 122 12.49 10.02 -5.06
C TRP A 122 11.86 11.38 -5.36
N SER A 123 11.67 12.23 -4.34
CA SER A 123 10.85 13.44 -4.42
C SER A 123 11.55 14.66 -5.00
N GLU A 124 12.80 14.57 -5.44
CA GLU A 124 13.56 15.73 -5.99
C GLU A 124 12.82 16.51 -7.09
N GLN A 125 11.77 15.91 -7.69
CA GLN A 125 10.97 16.50 -8.75
C GLN A 125 9.52 16.81 -8.34
N LEU A 126 9.11 16.51 -7.09
CA LEU A 126 7.71 16.54 -6.67
C LEU A 126 7.56 17.32 -5.36
N ASP A 127 6.87 18.44 -5.46
CA ASP A 127 6.59 19.33 -4.34
C ASP A 127 5.36 18.83 -3.55
N TYR A 128 5.47 17.65 -2.93
CA TYR A 128 4.39 17.11 -2.10
C TYR A 128 4.35 17.74 -0.70
N GLU A 129 5.48 18.23 -0.18
CA GLU A 129 5.55 18.77 1.16
C GLU A 129 4.61 19.98 1.33
N ASP A 130 4.69 20.92 0.41
CA ASP A 130 3.80 22.09 0.45
C ASP A 130 2.36 21.75 0.00
N LYS A 131 2.21 21.00 -1.09
CA LYS A 131 0.90 20.70 -1.69
C LYS A 131 0.02 19.77 -0.86
N LEU A 132 0.63 18.88 -0.07
CA LEU A 132 -0.08 17.95 0.81
C LEU A 132 -0.02 18.36 2.27
N ASN A 133 0.65 19.45 2.64
CA ASN A 133 1.04 19.71 4.03
C ASN A 133 1.70 18.46 4.65
N LEU A 134 2.60 17.83 3.87
CA LEU A 134 3.29 16.58 4.22
C LEU A 134 4.37 16.87 5.25
N ARG A 135 4.38 16.07 6.31
CA ARG A 135 5.39 16.12 7.38
C ARG A 135 6.05 14.77 7.52
N LEU A 136 7.37 14.75 7.36
CA LEU A 136 8.19 13.53 7.48
C LEU A 136 8.54 13.32 8.95
N ILE A 137 8.19 12.16 9.50
CA ILE A 137 8.37 11.83 10.91
C ILE A 137 9.46 10.77 11.03
N GLU A 138 10.58 11.14 11.62
CA GLU A 138 11.75 10.28 11.70
C GLU A 138 12.03 9.81 13.13
N SER A 139 11.87 10.67 14.11
CA SER A 139 12.10 10.32 15.51
C SER A 139 10.91 9.56 16.12
N TRP A 140 11.18 8.80 17.17
CA TRP A 140 10.12 8.12 17.92
C TRP A 140 9.30 9.09 18.75
N GLU A 141 9.93 10.13 19.27
CA GLU A 141 9.33 11.19 20.07
C GLU A 141 8.27 11.95 19.26
N GLU A 142 8.58 12.31 18.01
CA GLU A 142 7.61 12.92 17.10
C GLU A 142 6.43 11.98 16.83
N SER A 143 6.70 10.70 16.56
CA SER A 143 5.66 9.70 16.36
C SER A 143 4.75 9.58 17.57
N GLN A 144 5.31 9.53 18.80
CA GLN A 144 4.52 9.48 20.02
C GLN A 144 3.65 10.73 20.21
N ALA A 145 4.19 11.91 19.93
CA ALA A 145 3.42 13.15 20.00
C ALA A 145 2.20 13.12 19.05
N ILE A 146 2.37 12.60 17.82
CA ILE A 146 1.28 12.41 16.88
C ILE A 146 0.29 11.37 17.39
N GLN A 147 0.75 10.22 17.91
CA GLN A 147 -0.14 9.19 18.45
C GLN A 147 -1.08 9.76 19.52
N GLN A 148 -0.58 10.57 20.41
CA GLN A 148 -1.31 11.15 21.54
C GLN A 148 -2.13 12.40 21.15
N SER A 149 -1.90 12.98 19.99
CA SER A 149 -2.66 14.13 19.50
C SER A 149 -4.10 13.76 19.14
N ASN A 150 -5.02 14.68 19.37
CA ASN A 150 -6.40 14.60 18.91
C ASN A 150 -6.66 15.45 17.64
N GLU A 151 -5.64 16.05 17.09
CA GLU A 151 -5.76 16.87 15.89
C GLU A 151 -6.15 16.02 14.69
N ARG A 152 -6.90 16.65 13.79
CA ARG A 152 -7.29 16.03 12.53
C ARG A 152 -6.07 15.81 11.65
N ALA A 153 -5.87 14.57 11.18
CA ALA A 153 -4.69 14.20 10.42
C ALA A 153 -4.92 12.98 9.54
N ILE A 154 -4.13 12.88 8.47
CA ILE A 154 -3.90 11.64 7.72
C ILE A 154 -2.52 11.11 8.12
N ILE A 155 -2.44 9.85 8.51
CA ILE A 155 -1.21 9.21 8.98
C ILE A 155 -0.91 8.04 8.06
N VAL A 156 0.17 8.14 7.29
CA VAL A 156 0.69 7.05 6.47
C VAL A 156 1.87 6.43 7.20
N ALA A 157 1.74 5.19 7.63
CA ALA A 157 2.73 4.56 8.52
C ALA A 157 3.01 3.09 8.15
N SER A 158 4.21 2.59 8.48
CA SER A 158 4.61 1.19 8.30
C SER A 158 4.49 0.41 9.63
N SER A 159 4.15 -0.88 9.57
CA SER A 159 4.00 -1.76 8.42
C SER A 159 2.54 -1.90 7.99
N GLY A 160 2.34 -2.27 6.72
CA GLY A 160 1.00 -2.49 6.14
C GLY A 160 0.27 -3.71 6.71
N MET A 161 0.98 -4.69 7.29
CA MET A 161 0.41 -5.89 7.91
C MET A 161 0.10 -5.71 9.40
N LEU A 162 0.51 -4.60 10.02
CA LEU A 162 0.34 -4.30 11.44
C LEU A 162 0.98 -5.33 12.40
N ASN A 163 2.01 -6.03 11.95
CA ASN A 163 2.73 -6.99 12.80
C ASN A 163 3.77 -6.31 13.70
N ALA A 164 4.22 -5.13 13.30
CA ALA A 164 5.21 -4.33 14.00
C ALA A 164 5.22 -2.89 13.43
N GLY A 165 6.05 -2.04 14.00
CA GLY A 165 6.32 -0.70 13.49
C GLY A 165 5.33 0.36 13.96
N ARG A 166 5.45 1.56 13.38
CA ARG A 166 4.73 2.73 13.86
C ARG A 166 3.23 2.67 13.58
N ALA A 167 2.81 2.03 12.48
CA ALA A 167 1.40 1.83 12.19
C ALA A 167 0.68 1.05 13.30
N LEU A 168 1.35 0.03 13.88
CA LEU A 168 0.83 -0.72 15.01
C LEU A 168 0.64 0.18 16.25
N ALA A 169 1.60 1.04 16.54
CA ALA A 169 1.54 1.94 17.69
C ALA A 169 0.39 2.97 17.58
N HIS A 170 0.07 3.42 16.37
CA HIS A 170 -1.07 4.32 16.13
C HIS A 170 -2.42 3.64 16.40
N LEU A 171 -2.56 2.33 16.22
CA LEU A 171 -3.83 1.63 16.40
C LEU A 171 -4.42 1.81 17.78
N LYS A 172 -3.60 1.81 18.83
CA LYS A 172 -4.03 2.00 20.21
C LYS A 172 -4.86 3.29 20.41
N TYR A 173 -4.58 4.32 19.61
CA TYR A 173 -5.23 5.62 19.68
C TYR A 173 -6.30 5.83 18.58
N ILE A 174 -6.22 5.09 17.50
CA ILE A 174 -7.16 5.22 16.37
C ILE A 174 -8.40 4.36 16.59
N LEU A 175 -8.22 3.08 16.93
CA LEU A 175 -9.31 2.10 16.96
C LEU A 175 -10.42 2.42 17.98
N PRO A 176 -10.14 2.91 19.20
CA PRO A 176 -11.21 3.12 20.18
C PRO A 176 -12.23 4.21 19.80
N ASN A 177 -11.91 5.07 18.84
CA ASN A 177 -12.71 6.25 18.52
C ASN A 177 -13.47 6.07 17.19
N SER A 178 -14.80 6.07 17.24
CA SER A 178 -15.66 5.98 16.05
C SER A 178 -15.57 7.15 15.07
N ARG A 179 -14.96 8.26 15.49
CA ARG A 179 -14.64 9.39 14.59
C ARG A 179 -13.33 9.23 13.84
N ASN A 180 -12.67 8.11 13.97
CA ASN A 180 -11.44 7.77 13.26
C ASN A 180 -11.69 6.67 12.21
N ALA A 181 -10.75 6.53 11.29
CA ALA A 181 -10.80 5.48 10.28
C ALA A 181 -9.43 4.84 10.05
N VAL A 182 -9.46 3.58 9.60
CA VAL A 182 -8.28 2.89 9.05
C VAL A 182 -8.58 2.50 7.61
N LEU A 183 -7.71 2.93 6.69
CA LEU A 183 -7.80 2.63 5.26
C LEU A 183 -6.68 1.65 4.89
N PHE A 184 -7.03 0.40 4.71
CA PHE A 184 -6.08 -0.62 4.27
C PHE A 184 -5.87 -0.53 2.76
N SER A 185 -4.64 -0.32 2.34
CA SER A 185 -4.26 -0.15 0.94
C SER A 185 -3.78 -1.44 0.27
N GLY A 186 -3.99 -2.60 0.88
CA GLY A 186 -3.49 -3.86 0.31
C GLY A 186 -3.99 -5.11 0.99
N TYR A 187 -3.40 -6.21 0.54
CA TYR A 187 -3.59 -7.53 1.10
C TYR A 187 -3.11 -7.58 2.56
N ALA A 188 -3.78 -8.41 3.35
CA ALA A 188 -3.36 -8.76 4.69
C ALA A 188 -3.29 -10.30 4.80
N SER A 189 -2.14 -10.84 5.14
CA SER A 189 -1.95 -12.28 5.29
C SER A 189 -2.75 -12.83 6.48
N PRO A 190 -3.29 -14.03 6.41
CA PRO A 190 -3.83 -14.72 7.57
C PRO A 190 -2.84 -14.70 8.75
N ASN A 191 -3.35 -14.68 9.97
CA ASN A 191 -2.57 -14.56 11.21
C ASN A 191 -1.84 -13.21 11.39
N THR A 192 -2.26 -12.15 10.70
CA THR A 192 -1.82 -10.78 10.95
C THR A 192 -2.93 -9.96 11.57
N LEU A 193 -2.57 -8.94 12.35
CA LEU A 193 -3.55 -8.05 12.97
C LEU A 193 -4.34 -7.27 11.90
N ALA A 194 -3.70 -6.91 10.79
CA ALA A 194 -4.39 -6.31 9.65
C ALA A 194 -5.49 -7.22 9.10
N TYR A 195 -5.26 -8.54 9.05
CA TYR A 195 -6.27 -9.51 8.63
C TYR A 195 -7.47 -9.54 9.56
N GLU A 196 -7.22 -9.63 10.87
CA GLU A 196 -8.29 -9.66 11.88
C GLU A 196 -9.17 -8.41 11.80
N ILE A 197 -8.57 -7.23 11.75
CA ILE A 197 -9.28 -5.95 11.65
C ILE A 197 -10.09 -5.86 10.36
N LYS A 198 -9.52 -6.24 9.21
CA LYS A 198 -10.20 -6.25 7.91
C LYS A 198 -11.40 -7.20 7.89
N HIS A 199 -11.36 -8.28 8.66
CA HIS A 199 -12.46 -9.27 8.76
C HIS A 199 -13.42 -8.97 9.90
N GLY A 200 -13.36 -7.77 10.47
CA GLY A 200 -14.40 -7.25 11.37
C GLY A 200 -14.19 -7.57 12.84
N ALA A 201 -12.95 -7.86 13.26
CA ALA A 201 -12.65 -7.99 14.69
C ALA A 201 -13.13 -6.76 15.46
N LYS A 202 -13.97 -6.98 16.47
CA LYS A 202 -14.54 -5.91 17.30
C LYS A 202 -13.59 -5.47 18.41
N GLU A 203 -12.66 -6.30 18.74
CA GLU A 203 -11.60 -6.04 19.71
C GLU A 203 -10.32 -6.77 19.27
N ILE A 204 -9.19 -6.23 19.63
CA ILE A 204 -7.88 -6.79 19.32
C ILE A 204 -6.99 -6.76 20.57
N MET A 205 -6.07 -7.72 20.65
CA MET A 205 -5.03 -7.74 21.67
C MET A 205 -3.82 -6.92 21.19
N LEU A 206 -3.44 -5.88 21.93
CA LEU A 206 -2.31 -5.02 21.63
C LEU A 206 -1.51 -4.78 22.92
N ASP A 207 -0.23 -5.16 22.92
CA ASP A 207 0.66 -4.98 24.08
C ASP A 207 0.08 -5.51 25.41
N GLY A 208 -0.71 -6.60 25.36
CA GLY A 208 -1.35 -7.19 26.53
C GLY A 208 -2.67 -6.52 26.96
N GLU A 209 -3.15 -5.53 26.22
CA GLU A 209 -4.41 -4.84 26.46
C GLU A 209 -5.44 -5.17 25.36
N MET A 210 -6.71 -5.37 25.76
CA MET A 210 -7.81 -5.50 24.80
C MET A 210 -8.28 -4.12 24.33
N ILE A 211 -8.16 -3.85 23.05
CA ILE A 211 -8.54 -2.57 22.42
C ILE A 211 -9.83 -2.77 21.62
N GLN A 212 -10.84 -1.98 21.91
CA GLN A 212 -12.09 -1.97 21.16
C GLN A 212 -11.89 -1.35 19.78
N ASN A 213 -12.41 -2.00 18.74
CA ASN A 213 -12.38 -1.50 17.39
C ASN A 213 -13.72 -0.80 17.05
N ASN A 214 -13.79 0.48 17.36
CA ASN A 214 -14.90 1.36 17.05
C ASN A 214 -14.66 2.21 15.78
N ALA A 215 -13.42 2.24 15.27
CA ALA A 215 -13.06 3.00 14.08
C ALA A 215 -13.72 2.42 12.82
N GLN A 216 -13.93 3.26 11.81
CA GLN A 216 -14.41 2.79 10.52
C GLN A 216 -13.27 2.15 9.74
N ILE A 217 -13.52 0.97 9.16
CA ILE A 217 -12.54 0.23 8.38
C ILE A 217 -12.90 0.28 6.89
N TYR A 218 -11.93 0.68 6.07
CA TYR A 218 -12.03 0.66 4.60
C TYR A 218 -10.95 -0.23 4.02
N CYS A 219 -11.30 -0.93 2.94
CA CYS A 219 -10.37 -1.76 2.16
C CYS A 219 -10.29 -1.20 0.74
N LEU A 220 -9.12 -0.71 0.36
CA LEU A 220 -8.82 -0.21 -0.97
C LEU A 220 -8.24 -1.36 -1.82
N ASN A 221 -8.65 -1.48 -3.06
CA ASN A 221 -8.37 -2.66 -3.88
C ASN A 221 -7.28 -2.46 -4.93
N THR A 222 -6.97 -1.22 -5.31
CA THR A 222 -6.13 -0.93 -6.48
C THR A 222 -4.70 -0.52 -6.16
N PHE A 223 -4.32 -0.59 -4.89
CA PHE A 223 -2.97 -0.21 -4.44
C PHE A 223 -1.95 -1.36 -4.44
N SER A 224 -2.32 -2.56 -4.88
CA SER A 224 -1.38 -3.67 -4.94
C SER A 224 -0.27 -3.42 -5.97
N SER A 225 0.96 -3.80 -5.64
CA SER A 225 2.10 -3.76 -6.56
C SER A 225 2.08 -4.93 -7.55
N HIS A 226 1.33 -5.99 -7.26
CA HIS A 226 1.25 -7.18 -8.09
C HIS A 226 0.25 -7.01 -9.23
N ALA A 227 0.52 -7.68 -10.33
CA ALA A 227 -0.43 -7.82 -11.43
C ALA A 227 -1.69 -8.57 -10.98
N ASN A 228 -2.86 -8.13 -11.45
CA ASN A 228 -4.11 -8.86 -11.23
C ASN A 228 -4.22 -10.09 -12.16
N TYR A 229 -5.24 -10.92 -11.97
CA TYR A 229 -5.44 -12.14 -12.75
C TYR A 229 -5.35 -11.91 -14.27
N ASN A 230 -6.06 -10.93 -14.81
CA ASN A 230 -6.06 -10.68 -16.25
C ASN A 230 -4.68 -10.23 -16.75
N GLN A 231 -3.99 -9.41 -15.97
CA GLN A 231 -2.65 -8.93 -16.29
C GLN A 231 -1.63 -10.08 -16.25
N LEU A 232 -1.71 -10.97 -15.25
CA LEU A 232 -0.88 -12.18 -15.17
C LEU A 232 -1.09 -13.07 -16.42
N MET A 233 -2.35 -13.37 -16.74
CA MET A 233 -2.70 -14.19 -17.89
C MET A 233 -2.19 -13.59 -19.20
N GLN A 234 -2.43 -12.30 -19.41
CA GLN A 234 -1.97 -11.59 -20.59
C GLN A 234 -0.44 -11.60 -20.71
N TYR A 235 0.27 -11.35 -19.61
CA TYR A 235 1.73 -11.34 -19.61
C TYR A 235 2.29 -12.71 -19.99
N TYR A 236 1.85 -13.79 -19.32
CA TYR A 236 2.35 -15.14 -19.59
C TYR A 236 1.95 -15.69 -20.95
N GLN A 237 0.85 -15.24 -21.54
CA GLN A 237 0.48 -15.60 -22.91
C GLN A 237 1.34 -14.89 -23.98
N ASN A 238 1.93 -13.75 -23.65
CA ASN A 238 2.69 -12.92 -24.59
C ASN A 238 4.21 -13.15 -24.54
N ILE A 239 4.71 -14.02 -23.66
CA ILE A 239 6.12 -14.38 -23.60
C ILE A 239 6.33 -15.82 -24.10
N ASP A 240 7.53 -16.09 -24.64
CA ASP A 240 7.86 -17.40 -25.24
C ASP A 240 8.70 -18.25 -24.27
N TYR A 241 8.18 -19.43 -23.89
CA TYR A 241 8.84 -20.35 -22.97
C TYR A 241 8.45 -21.81 -23.24
N ASP A 242 9.34 -22.77 -22.82
CA ASP A 242 9.03 -24.20 -22.86
C ASP A 242 8.23 -24.63 -21.62
N LYS A 243 8.52 -24.03 -20.46
CA LYS A 243 7.90 -24.37 -19.18
C LYS A 243 7.70 -23.13 -18.32
N LEU A 244 6.50 -22.99 -17.74
CA LEU A 244 6.18 -21.98 -16.71
C LEU A 244 6.08 -22.67 -15.35
N CYS A 245 6.80 -22.15 -14.35
CA CYS A 245 6.71 -22.53 -12.95
C CYS A 245 6.14 -21.35 -12.18
N LEU A 246 4.93 -21.48 -11.68
CA LEU A 246 4.28 -20.45 -10.88
C LEU A 246 4.69 -20.57 -9.42
N VAL A 247 5.00 -19.44 -8.80
CA VAL A 247 5.40 -19.31 -7.40
C VAL A 247 4.68 -18.11 -6.76
N HIS A 248 4.81 -17.96 -5.45
CA HIS A 248 4.21 -16.84 -4.72
C HIS A 248 2.67 -16.79 -4.92
N SER A 249 2.01 -17.95 -4.83
CA SER A 249 0.54 -18.07 -4.80
C SER A 249 0.02 -18.09 -3.38
N GLU A 250 -1.24 -17.72 -3.22
CA GLU A 250 -2.01 -18.02 -2.00
C GLU A 250 -2.38 -19.50 -1.91
#